data_60fc4376a3e0ec9c2f311c55002852fd
#
_entry.id   60fc4376a3e0ec9c2f311c55002852fd
#
_cell.length_a   1.000
_cell.length_b   1.000
_cell.length_c   1.000
_cell.angle_alpha   90.00
_cell.angle_beta   90.00
_cell.angle_gamma   90.00
#
_symmetry.space_group_name_H-M   'P 1'
#
loop_
_entity.id
_entity.type
_entity.pdbx_description
1 polymer ?
#
loop_
_entity_poly.entity_id
_entity_poly.type
_entity_poly.pdbx_seq_one_letter_code
_entity_poly.pdbx_strand_id
1 'polypeptide(L)'
;MVNKFSISFFYLLVVTFFCQKSFTQTQIGHTNENKFKQLYEEFMTPNNYRTASGAPGNMYYQQKVDYDMDIVLNEKINKIFGEAKITYHNNSPDDLTYLWIQLDQNIRKSDAPALLKNPSSAPEVEVASTFLKKYLIEPFDGGFNIEYLKEIDGKKLDYKINNTMMLVYLNKSLKSGEQLEFKIKWNYLINNHVPERTR
;
A
#
# COMPACT_ATOMS: atom_id res chain seq x y z
N MET A 1 22.11 67.50 8.05
CA MET A 1 20.74 67.46 7.47
C MET A 1 20.61 66.22 6.66
N VAL A 2 20.00 65.21 7.19
CA VAL A 2 19.71 63.97 6.46
C VAL A 2 18.55 64.26 5.51
N ASN A 3 18.80 64.06 4.22
CA ASN A 3 17.91 64.49 3.14
C ASN A 3 16.59 63.65 3.25
N LYS A 4 15.47 64.35 3.43
CA LYS A 4 14.13 63.71 3.53
C LYS A 4 13.84 62.76 2.36
N PHE A 5 14.45 62.97 1.23
CA PHE A 5 14.36 62.13 0.04
C PHE A 5 15.01 60.72 0.24
N SER A 6 16.11 60.66 0.99
CA SER A 6 16.82 59.41 1.27
C SER A 6 16.04 58.51 2.23
N ILE A 7 15.35 59.10 3.19
CA ILE A 7 14.52 58.37 4.15
C ILE A 7 13.29 57.80 3.47
N SER A 8 12.63 58.57 2.60
CA SER A 8 11.43 58.07 1.86
C SER A 8 11.78 56.95 0.88
N PHE A 9 12.95 57.01 0.25
CA PHE A 9 13.43 55.96 -0.65
C PHE A 9 13.76 54.66 0.12
N PHE A 10 14.33 54.78 1.31
CA PHE A 10 14.62 53.62 2.17
C PHE A 10 13.34 52.96 2.66
N TYR A 11 12.30 53.71 3.03
CA TYR A 11 11.00 53.18 3.39
C TYR A 11 10.31 52.48 2.23
N LEU A 12 10.40 53.02 1.01
CA LEU A 12 9.84 52.37 -0.19
C LEU A 12 10.53 51.03 -0.47
N LEU A 13 11.85 50.95 -0.29
CA LEU A 13 12.66 49.76 -0.52
C LEU A 13 12.36 48.66 0.53
N VAL A 14 12.16 49.06 1.80
CA VAL A 14 11.76 48.13 2.88
C VAL A 14 10.36 47.59 2.66
N VAL A 15 9.40 48.41 2.22
CA VAL A 15 8.03 47.99 1.96
C VAL A 15 7.97 47.02 0.75
N THR A 16 8.77 47.22 -0.28
CA THR A 16 8.83 46.28 -1.43
C THR A 16 9.46 44.95 -1.06
N PHE A 17 10.41 44.94 -0.09
CA PHE A 17 11.04 43.71 0.38
C PHE A 17 10.09 42.83 1.24
N PHE A 18 9.17 43.46 1.99
CA PHE A 18 8.16 42.75 2.80
C PHE A 18 6.92 42.31 2.00
N CYS A 19 6.73 42.77 0.78
CA CYS A 19 5.58 42.41 -0.07
C CYS A 19 5.79 41.14 -0.91
N GLN A 20 6.94 40.49 -0.81
CA GLN A 20 7.15 39.18 -1.43
C GLN A 20 6.50 38.08 -0.54
N LYS A 21 5.20 38.06 -0.48
CA LYS A 21 4.48 36.82 -0.10
C LYS A 21 4.70 35.87 -1.25
N SER A 22 5.68 35.03 -1.11
CA SER A 22 5.76 33.82 -1.93
C SER A 22 4.48 33.03 -1.70
N PHE A 23 3.56 33.09 -2.65
CA PHE A 23 2.48 32.12 -2.72
C PHE A 23 3.14 30.78 -3.05
N THR A 24 3.53 30.04 -2.01
CA THR A 24 3.78 28.63 -2.15
C THR A 24 2.43 28.05 -2.53
N GLN A 25 2.26 27.69 -3.79
CA GLN A 25 1.13 26.87 -4.19
C GLN A 25 1.27 25.55 -3.42
N THR A 26 0.53 25.46 -2.32
CA THR A 26 0.26 24.17 -1.70
C THR A 26 -0.47 23.38 -2.79
N GLN A 27 0.19 22.40 -3.39
CA GLN A 27 -0.50 21.44 -4.24
C GLN A 27 -1.50 20.71 -3.33
N ILE A 28 -2.73 21.19 -3.37
CA ILE A 28 -3.84 20.49 -2.75
C ILE A 28 -3.96 19.17 -3.50
N GLY A 29 -3.62 18.06 -2.81
CA GLY A 29 -3.79 16.73 -3.38
C GLY A 29 -5.21 16.56 -3.91
N HIS A 30 -5.36 15.76 -4.92
CA HIS A 30 -6.58 15.35 -5.63
C HIS A 30 -7.85 16.14 -5.28
N THR A 31 -8.02 17.29 -5.91
CA THR A 31 -9.29 18.02 -5.85
C THR A 31 -10.35 17.24 -6.62
N ASN A 32 -11.62 17.37 -6.21
CA ASN A 32 -12.75 16.71 -6.90
C ASN A 32 -12.84 17.07 -8.40
N GLU A 33 -12.18 18.12 -8.83
CA GLU A 33 -12.11 18.58 -10.22
C GLU A 33 -11.35 17.61 -11.14
N ASN A 34 -10.45 16.78 -10.59
CA ASN A 34 -9.64 15.85 -11.35
C ASN A 34 -10.25 14.44 -11.51
N LYS A 35 -11.42 14.18 -10.93
CA LYS A 35 -12.04 12.84 -10.94
C LYS A 35 -12.35 12.29 -12.34
N PHE A 36 -12.52 13.15 -13.32
CA PHE A 36 -12.90 12.80 -14.68
C PHE A 36 -11.82 13.12 -15.72
N LYS A 37 -10.64 13.58 -15.29
CA LYS A 37 -9.52 13.77 -16.22
C LYS A 37 -9.03 12.41 -16.73
N GLN A 38 -8.94 12.30 -18.03
CA GLN A 38 -8.44 11.07 -18.64
C GLN A 38 -6.93 10.99 -18.47
N LEU A 39 -6.42 9.79 -18.21
CA LEU A 39 -5.01 9.54 -17.88
C LEU A 39 -4.00 10.01 -18.94
N TYR A 40 -4.45 10.25 -20.19
CA TYR A 40 -3.60 10.74 -21.29
C TYR A 40 -3.58 12.27 -21.39
N GLU A 41 -4.38 13.00 -20.61
CA GLU A 41 -4.46 14.46 -20.74
C GLU A 41 -3.42 15.20 -19.87
N GLU A 42 -2.93 14.57 -18.79
CA GLU A 42 -1.89 15.18 -17.94
C GLU A 42 -0.94 14.12 -17.37
N PHE A 43 0.32 14.19 -17.78
CA PHE A 43 1.38 13.60 -16.97
C PHE A 43 1.54 14.43 -15.68
N MET A 44 1.86 13.77 -14.57
CA MET A 44 2.20 14.48 -13.34
C MET A 44 3.31 15.49 -13.64
N THR A 45 3.12 16.73 -13.18
CA THR A 45 4.15 17.76 -13.29
C THR A 45 5.46 17.27 -12.69
N PRO A 46 6.62 17.57 -13.30
CA PRO A 46 7.91 17.19 -12.74
C PRO A 46 8.08 17.80 -11.34
N ASN A 47 8.69 17.03 -10.46
CA ASN A 47 9.03 17.44 -9.12
C ASN A 47 10.44 16.94 -8.75
N ASN A 48 10.89 17.19 -7.52
CA ASN A 48 12.21 16.77 -7.07
C ASN A 48 12.41 15.24 -7.02
N TYR A 49 11.35 14.46 -7.02
CA TYR A 49 11.39 13.00 -6.97
C TYR A 49 11.31 12.35 -8.35
N ARG A 50 10.63 13.02 -9.31
CA ARG A 50 10.45 12.50 -10.67
C ARG A 50 10.51 13.63 -11.71
N THR A 51 11.21 13.36 -12.80
CA THR A 51 11.24 14.25 -13.98
C THR A 51 9.94 14.13 -14.77
N ALA A 52 9.72 15.01 -15.75
CA ALA A 52 8.57 14.97 -16.65
C ALA A 52 8.47 13.65 -17.44
N SER A 53 9.60 13.01 -17.73
CA SER A 53 9.65 11.68 -18.40
C SER A 53 9.42 10.50 -17.44
N GLY A 54 9.20 10.75 -16.14
CA GLY A 54 9.05 9.72 -15.12
C GLY A 54 10.37 9.15 -14.57
N ALA A 55 11.51 9.63 -15.07
CA ALA A 55 12.82 9.22 -14.54
C ALA A 55 13.02 9.74 -13.10
N PRO A 56 13.89 9.07 -12.29
CA PRO A 56 14.21 9.51 -10.95
C PRO A 56 14.75 10.95 -10.91
N GLY A 57 14.25 11.74 -9.98
CA GLY A 57 14.77 13.09 -9.68
C GLY A 57 15.89 13.06 -8.64
N ASN A 58 16.38 14.25 -8.24
CA ASN A 58 17.49 14.39 -7.30
C ASN A 58 17.13 13.97 -5.84
N MET A 59 15.85 13.96 -5.50
CA MET A 59 15.34 13.52 -4.18
C MET A 59 14.64 12.16 -4.24
N TYR A 60 14.85 11.40 -5.32
CA TYR A 60 14.27 10.08 -5.45
C TYR A 60 14.76 9.14 -4.35
N TYR A 61 13.84 8.37 -3.76
CA TYR A 61 14.14 7.35 -2.76
C TYR A 61 13.40 6.05 -3.07
N GLN A 62 13.90 4.95 -2.53
CA GLN A 62 13.21 3.67 -2.50
C GLN A 62 13.18 3.15 -1.07
N GLN A 63 12.03 2.67 -0.64
CA GLN A 63 11.92 1.94 0.61
C GLN A 63 12.67 0.61 0.50
N LYS A 64 13.25 0.16 1.60
CA LYS A 64 13.95 -1.12 1.67
C LYS A 64 13.25 -2.01 2.70
N VAL A 65 13.10 -3.28 2.35
CA VAL A 65 12.54 -4.30 3.26
C VAL A 65 13.41 -5.55 3.18
N ASP A 66 13.88 -6.01 4.32
CA ASP A 66 14.62 -7.27 4.45
C ASP A 66 13.70 -8.31 5.11
N TYR A 67 13.72 -9.55 4.61
CA TYR A 67 12.91 -10.65 5.10
C TYR A 67 13.80 -11.80 5.53
N ASP A 68 13.52 -12.33 6.73
CA ASP A 68 14.06 -13.60 7.21
C ASP A 68 12.87 -14.51 7.50
N MET A 69 12.73 -15.60 6.71
CA MET A 69 11.50 -16.38 6.67
C MET A 69 11.75 -17.86 6.87
N ASP A 70 10.98 -18.46 7.79
CA ASP A 70 10.85 -19.89 7.96
C ASP A 70 9.50 -20.36 7.40
N ILE A 71 9.56 -21.27 6.41
CA ILE A 71 8.36 -21.79 5.75
C ILE A 71 8.34 -23.33 5.80
N VAL A 72 7.22 -23.87 6.26
CA VAL A 72 6.99 -25.32 6.35
C VAL A 72 5.76 -25.71 5.52
N LEU A 73 5.97 -26.61 4.57
CA LEU A 73 4.89 -27.27 3.84
C LEU A 73 4.50 -28.58 4.55
N ASN A 74 3.24 -28.70 4.95
CA ASN A 74 2.67 -29.94 5.42
C ASN A 74 1.82 -30.57 4.31
N GLU A 75 2.40 -31.55 3.62
CA GLU A 75 1.75 -32.22 2.48
C GLU A 75 0.54 -33.07 2.90
N LYS A 76 0.52 -33.58 4.15
CA LYS A 76 -0.58 -34.45 4.62
C LYS A 76 -1.90 -33.70 4.74
N ILE A 77 -1.84 -32.41 5.06
CA ILE A 77 -3.02 -31.56 5.24
C ILE A 77 -3.07 -30.43 4.21
N ASN A 78 -2.17 -30.45 3.21
CA ASN A 78 -2.03 -29.42 2.17
C ASN A 78 -2.03 -28.00 2.72
N LYS A 79 -1.16 -27.75 3.69
CA LYS A 79 -1.11 -26.49 4.41
C LYS A 79 0.31 -25.94 4.47
N ILE A 80 0.44 -24.65 4.23
CA ILE A 80 1.68 -23.90 4.45
C ILE A 80 1.58 -23.19 5.79
N PHE A 81 2.68 -23.23 6.54
CA PHE A 81 2.94 -22.45 7.73
C PHE A 81 4.15 -21.58 7.46
N GLY A 82 4.06 -20.31 7.81
CA GLY A 82 5.17 -19.37 7.65
C GLY A 82 5.30 -18.47 8.86
N GLU A 83 6.55 -18.16 9.19
CA GLU A 83 6.92 -17.10 10.12
C GLU A 83 7.97 -16.24 9.45
N ALA A 84 7.84 -14.92 9.51
CA ALA A 84 8.81 -13.99 9.00
C ALA A 84 9.18 -12.94 10.03
N LYS A 85 10.48 -12.67 10.14
CA LYS A 85 11.01 -11.43 10.69
C LYS A 85 11.21 -10.46 9.54
N ILE A 86 10.60 -9.30 9.64
CA ILE A 86 10.62 -8.25 8.63
C ILE A 86 11.34 -7.04 9.21
N THR A 87 12.35 -6.53 8.50
CA THR A 87 13.03 -5.27 8.82
C THR A 87 12.68 -4.25 7.73
N TYR A 88 11.88 -3.26 8.08
CA TYR A 88 11.46 -2.19 7.18
C TYR A 88 12.30 -0.94 7.43
N HIS A 89 12.90 -0.38 6.37
CA HIS A 89 13.71 0.83 6.41
C HIS A 89 12.93 1.98 5.78
N ASN A 90 12.67 3.03 6.55
CA ASN A 90 12.03 4.22 6.03
C ASN A 90 13.05 5.16 5.39
N ASN A 91 13.25 5.03 4.09
CA ASN A 91 14.12 5.90 3.31
C ASN A 91 13.40 7.13 2.74
N SER A 92 12.09 7.29 3.03
CA SER A 92 11.34 8.49 2.64
C SER A 92 11.66 9.68 3.55
N PRO A 93 11.42 10.91 3.10
CA PRO A 93 11.51 12.09 3.96
C PRO A 93 10.38 12.18 4.99
N ASP A 94 9.32 11.37 4.83
CA ASP A 94 8.11 11.44 5.63
C ASP A 94 8.11 10.44 6.78
N ASP A 95 7.48 10.83 7.88
CA ASP A 95 7.21 9.93 9.01
C ASP A 95 6.07 8.98 8.68
N LEU A 96 6.26 7.69 8.89
CA LEU A 96 5.26 6.66 8.61
C LEU A 96 4.52 6.27 9.89
N THR A 97 3.19 6.30 9.85
CA THR A 97 2.33 5.87 10.95
C THR A 97 1.66 4.52 10.69
N TYR A 98 1.75 4.03 9.47
CA TYR A 98 1.23 2.73 9.04
C TYR A 98 2.05 2.14 7.89
N LEU A 99 1.91 0.85 7.67
CA LEU A 99 2.47 0.12 6.54
C LEU A 99 1.37 -0.68 5.84
N TRP A 100 1.56 -0.91 4.54
CA TRP A 100 0.74 -1.83 3.78
C TRP A 100 1.50 -3.12 3.51
N ILE A 101 0.86 -4.27 3.80
CA ILE A 101 1.36 -5.61 3.46
C ILE A 101 0.39 -6.23 2.48
N GLN A 102 0.91 -6.74 1.37
CA GLN A 102 0.12 -7.43 0.37
C GLN A 102 -0.05 -8.91 0.77
N LEU A 103 -1.29 -9.39 0.72
CA LEU A 103 -1.70 -10.75 1.05
C LEU A 103 -2.29 -11.42 -0.20
N ASP A 104 -1.45 -11.73 -1.18
CA ASP A 104 -1.87 -12.21 -2.50
C ASP A 104 -2.77 -13.45 -2.44
N GLN A 105 -2.49 -14.36 -1.50
CA GLN A 105 -3.26 -15.59 -1.34
C GLN A 105 -4.73 -15.35 -0.96
N ASN A 106 -5.08 -14.15 -0.46
CA ASN A 106 -6.46 -13.80 -0.11
C ASN A 106 -7.41 -13.71 -1.32
N ILE A 107 -6.89 -13.69 -2.56
CA ILE A 107 -7.72 -13.86 -3.76
C ILE A 107 -8.46 -15.21 -3.77
N ARG A 108 -7.97 -16.18 -2.97
CA ARG A 108 -8.50 -17.55 -2.86
C ARG A 108 -9.38 -17.76 -1.63
N LYS A 109 -9.72 -16.68 -0.92
CA LYS A 109 -10.72 -16.75 0.15
C LYS A 109 -12.09 -17.08 -0.40
N SER A 110 -12.88 -17.80 0.36
CA SER A 110 -14.26 -18.14 0.01
C SER A 110 -15.15 -16.92 -0.22
N ASP A 111 -14.84 -15.78 0.44
CA ASP A 111 -15.52 -14.49 0.34
C ASP A 111 -14.81 -13.48 -0.58
N ALA A 112 -13.79 -13.91 -1.36
CA ALA A 112 -13.02 -13.02 -2.21
C ALA A 112 -13.90 -12.35 -3.29
N PRO A 113 -13.82 -11.02 -3.45
CA PRO A 113 -14.63 -10.30 -4.44
C PRO A 113 -14.44 -10.77 -5.88
N ALA A 114 -13.28 -11.35 -6.19
CA ALA A 114 -13.00 -11.92 -7.50
C ALA A 114 -13.92 -13.09 -7.84
N LEU A 115 -14.35 -13.87 -6.85
CA LEU A 115 -15.29 -14.97 -7.02
C LEU A 115 -16.72 -14.46 -7.27
N LEU A 116 -17.06 -13.30 -6.67
CA LEU A 116 -18.38 -12.68 -6.80
C LEU A 116 -18.52 -11.86 -8.09
N LYS A 117 -17.40 -11.37 -8.63
CA LYS A 117 -17.38 -10.47 -9.80
C LYS A 117 -17.16 -11.19 -11.12
N ASN A 118 -17.00 -12.51 -11.11
CA ASN A 118 -16.89 -13.23 -12.36
C ASN A 118 -18.29 -13.36 -12.97
N PRO A 119 -18.73 -12.46 -13.89
CA PRO A 119 -19.94 -12.62 -14.65
C PRO A 119 -19.64 -13.61 -15.76
N SER A 120 -19.25 -14.82 -15.42
CA SER A 120 -19.46 -15.89 -16.38
C SER A 120 -20.96 -15.81 -16.67
N SER A 121 -21.30 -15.40 -17.90
CA SER A 121 -22.67 -15.52 -18.40
C SER A 121 -23.20 -16.83 -17.89
N ALA A 122 -24.19 -16.77 -16.99
CA ALA A 122 -24.81 -17.99 -16.49
C ALA A 122 -25.24 -18.76 -17.73
N PRO A 123 -24.74 -19.96 -17.98
CA PRO A 123 -25.17 -20.73 -19.12
C PRO A 123 -26.68 -20.93 -18.99
N GLU A 124 -27.42 -20.78 -20.05
CA GLU A 124 -28.89 -21.00 -20.05
C GLU A 124 -29.27 -22.37 -19.47
N VAL A 125 -28.33 -23.33 -19.54
CA VAL A 125 -28.47 -24.66 -18.96
C VAL A 125 -27.19 -25.02 -18.23
N GLU A 126 -27.27 -25.19 -16.93
CA GLU A 126 -26.14 -25.66 -16.11
C GLU A 126 -26.22 -27.18 -15.97
N VAL A 127 -25.14 -27.89 -16.29
CA VAL A 127 -25.08 -29.35 -16.12
C VAL A 127 -25.17 -29.68 -14.62
N ALA A 128 -25.95 -30.66 -14.24
CA ALA A 128 -26.19 -31.05 -12.84
C ALA A 128 -24.90 -31.23 -12.03
N SER A 129 -23.83 -31.76 -12.62
CA SER A 129 -22.51 -31.89 -11.96
C SER A 129 -21.86 -30.56 -11.65
N THR A 130 -22.04 -29.52 -12.47
CA THR A 130 -21.54 -28.16 -12.24
C THR A 130 -22.34 -27.49 -11.16
N PHE A 131 -23.67 -27.63 -11.19
CA PHE A 131 -24.56 -27.13 -10.15
C PHE A 131 -24.23 -27.74 -8.77
N LEU A 132 -24.03 -29.05 -8.69
CA LEU A 132 -23.66 -29.75 -7.46
C LEU A 132 -22.32 -29.23 -6.91
N LYS A 133 -21.31 -29.06 -7.76
CA LYS A 133 -20.00 -28.52 -7.35
C LYS A 133 -20.10 -27.07 -6.85
N LYS A 134 -20.94 -26.25 -7.47
CA LYS A 134 -21.05 -24.83 -7.16
C LYS A 134 -21.84 -24.54 -5.89
N TYR A 135 -22.87 -25.34 -5.59
CA TYR A 135 -23.82 -25.06 -4.51
C TYR A 135 -23.82 -26.08 -3.36
N LEU A 136 -23.28 -27.28 -3.52
CA LEU A 136 -23.30 -28.32 -2.51
C LEU A 136 -21.93 -28.72 -1.95
N ILE A 137 -20.82 -28.23 -2.59
CA ILE A 137 -19.47 -28.41 -2.06
C ILE A 137 -19.09 -27.10 -1.37
N GLU A 138 -18.63 -27.20 -0.13
CA GLU A 138 -18.12 -26.04 0.57
C GLU A 138 -17.02 -25.37 -0.24
N PRO A 139 -17.10 -24.03 -0.45
CA PRO A 139 -16.09 -23.30 -1.20
C PRO A 139 -14.73 -23.43 -0.48
N PHE A 140 -13.69 -23.66 -1.27
CA PHE A 140 -12.33 -23.69 -0.78
C PHE A 140 -11.96 -22.33 -0.19
N ASP A 141 -11.48 -22.31 1.06
CA ASP A 141 -10.96 -21.10 1.72
C ASP A 141 -9.44 -21.20 1.88
N GLY A 142 -8.73 -20.64 0.93
CA GLY A 142 -7.27 -20.65 0.85
C GLY A 142 -6.59 -19.34 1.26
N GLY A 143 -7.31 -18.41 1.89
CA GLY A 143 -6.75 -17.15 2.32
C GLY A 143 -5.76 -17.27 3.49
N PHE A 144 -5.00 -16.21 3.70
CA PHE A 144 -4.11 -16.11 4.87
C PHE A 144 -4.89 -16.11 6.17
N ASN A 145 -4.47 -16.98 7.10
CA ASN A 145 -4.82 -16.91 8.51
C ASN A 145 -3.62 -16.36 9.28
N ILE A 146 -3.72 -15.11 9.76
CA ILE A 146 -2.66 -14.44 10.52
C ILE A 146 -2.76 -14.87 11.99
N GLU A 147 -1.76 -15.59 12.48
CA GLU A 147 -1.72 -16.05 13.87
C GLU A 147 -1.27 -14.93 14.81
N TYR A 148 -0.27 -14.16 14.40
CA TYR A 148 0.15 -12.95 15.10
C TYR A 148 0.90 -11.98 14.19
N LEU A 149 0.87 -10.71 14.59
CA LEU A 149 1.69 -9.63 14.08
C LEU A 149 2.18 -8.81 15.28
N LYS A 150 3.50 -8.72 15.48
CA LYS A 150 4.08 -8.09 16.67
C LYS A 150 5.47 -7.51 16.39
N GLU A 151 5.85 -6.46 17.09
CA GLU A 151 7.21 -5.95 17.12
C GLU A 151 8.17 -6.97 17.77
N ILE A 152 9.48 -6.76 17.61
CA ILE A 152 10.50 -7.67 18.18
C ILE A 152 10.44 -7.72 19.70
N ASP A 153 10.06 -6.62 20.36
CA ASP A 153 9.85 -6.56 21.81
C ASP A 153 8.61 -7.34 22.28
N GLY A 154 7.82 -7.88 21.35
CA GLY A 154 6.61 -8.65 21.63
C GLY A 154 5.32 -7.85 21.64
N LYS A 155 5.37 -6.52 21.50
CA LYS A 155 4.20 -5.67 21.45
C LYS A 155 3.39 -5.91 20.17
N LYS A 156 2.10 -6.17 20.35
CA LYS A 156 1.18 -6.42 19.24
C LYS A 156 1.06 -5.18 18.34
N LEU A 157 1.01 -5.41 17.04
CA LEU A 157 0.64 -4.42 16.04
C LEU A 157 -0.81 -4.63 15.63
N ASP A 158 -1.60 -3.57 15.65
CA ASP A 158 -2.98 -3.60 15.17
C ASP A 158 -3.01 -3.53 13.65
N TYR A 159 -3.94 -4.26 13.05
CA TYR A 159 -4.08 -4.28 11.59
C TYR A 159 -5.54 -4.42 11.15
N LYS A 160 -5.78 -4.03 9.90
CA LYS A 160 -7.05 -4.25 9.18
C LYS A 160 -6.77 -4.90 7.84
N ILE A 161 -7.51 -5.96 7.52
CA ILE A 161 -7.43 -6.61 6.21
C ILE A 161 -8.61 -6.18 5.36
N ASN A 162 -8.32 -5.74 4.15
CA ASN A 162 -9.28 -5.45 3.10
C ASN A 162 -8.86 -6.23 1.86
N ASN A 163 -9.54 -7.34 1.58
CA ASN A 163 -9.20 -8.28 0.51
C ASN A 163 -7.73 -8.74 0.58
N THR A 164 -6.92 -8.35 -0.39
CA THR A 164 -5.50 -8.69 -0.51
C THR A 164 -4.57 -7.68 0.16
N MET A 165 -5.08 -6.65 0.81
CA MET A 165 -4.26 -5.62 1.45
C MET A 165 -4.47 -5.61 2.96
N MET A 166 -3.37 -5.64 3.71
CA MET A 166 -3.36 -5.49 5.15
C MET A 166 -2.72 -4.15 5.53
N LEU A 167 -3.51 -3.28 6.15
CA LEU A 167 -3.05 -2.04 6.76
C LEU A 167 -2.57 -2.33 8.18
N VAL A 168 -1.30 -2.09 8.46
CA VAL A 168 -0.68 -2.28 9.77
C VAL A 168 -0.46 -0.92 10.41
N TYR A 169 -1.02 -0.69 11.60
CA TYR A 169 -0.81 0.54 12.36
C TYR A 169 0.44 0.41 13.22
N LEU A 170 1.34 1.38 13.11
CA LEU A 170 2.55 1.41 13.90
C LEU A 170 2.27 1.95 15.30
N ASN A 171 2.83 1.30 16.32
CA ASN A 171 2.69 1.77 17.71
C ASN A 171 3.38 3.12 17.95
N LYS A 172 4.41 3.42 17.16
CA LYS A 172 5.16 4.67 17.15
C LYS A 172 5.42 5.05 15.68
N SER A 173 5.34 6.33 15.36
CA SER A 173 5.72 6.83 14.04
C SER A 173 7.18 6.46 13.72
N LEU A 174 7.40 5.87 12.54
CA LEU A 174 8.71 5.51 12.01
C LEU A 174 9.26 6.70 11.23
N LYS A 175 10.25 7.38 11.81
CA LYS A 175 10.84 8.58 11.21
C LYS A 175 11.69 8.26 9.98
N SER A 176 11.93 9.31 9.18
CA SER A 176 12.89 9.25 8.08
C SER A 176 14.25 8.72 8.56
N GLY A 177 14.80 7.73 7.86
CA GLY A 177 16.06 7.06 8.18
C GLY A 177 15.98 6.03 9.30
N GLU A 178 14.85 5.87 10.00
CA GLU A 178 14.67 4.82 11.01
C GLU A 178 14.29 3.48 10.38
N GLN A 179 14.45 2.43 11.16
CA GLN A 179 13.99 1.08 10.79
C GLN A 179 13.05 0.51 11.85
N LEU A 180 12.14 -0.35 11.41
CA LEU A 180 11.22 -1.10 12.25
C LEU A 180 11.40 -2.59 12.02
N GLU A 181 11.58 -3.36 13.08
CA GLU A 181 11.60 -4.82 13.03
C GLU A 181 10.32 -5.39 13.66
N PHE A 182 9.66 -6.27 12.93
CA PHE A 182 8.46 -6.95 13.41
C PHE A 182 8.39 -8.38 12.90
N LYS A 183 7.56 -9.19 13.56
CA LYS A 183 7.31 -10.58 13.21
C LYS A 183 5.86 -10.78 12.81
N ILE A 184 5.66 -11.57 11.77
CA ILE A 184 4.36 -12.05 11.34
C ILE A 184 4.39 -13.58 11.25
N LYS A 185 3.35 -14.23 11.74
CA LYS A 185 3.15 -15.66 11.58
C LYS A 185 1.81 -15.93 10.96
N TRP A 186 1.79 -16.82 9.98
CA TRP A 186 0.60 -17.12 9.21
C TRP A 186 0.54 -18.57 8.79
N ASN A 187 -0.63 -18.98 8.34
CA ASN A 187 -0.84 -20.23 7.63
C ASN A 187 -1.95 -20.08 6.59
N TYR A 188 -1.98 -20.96 5.60
CA TYR A 188 -3.08 -21.08 4.65
C TYR A 188 -3.13 -22.47 4.02
N LEU A 189 -4.32 -22.84 3.52
CA LEU A 189 -4.53 -24.10 2.81
C LEU A 189 -4.15 -23.96 1.34
N ILE A 190 -3.52 -25.00 0.81
CA ILE A 190 -3.24 -25.15 -0.62
C ILE A 190 -4.37 -25.95 -1.24
N ASN A 191 -4.82 -25.51 -2.41
CA ASN A 191 -5.84 -26.22 -3.15
C ASN A 191 -5.37 -27.63 -3.58
N ASN A 192 -6.21 -28.63 -3.35
CA ASN A 192 -5.97 -30.03 -3.74
C ASN A 192 -6.09 -30.27 -5.25
N HIS A 193 -6.56 -29.30 -6.02
CA HIS A 193 -6.98 -29.56 -7.40
C HIS A 193 -6.02 -28.96 -8.42
N VAL A 194 -5.27 -29.84 -9.10
CA VAL A 194 -4.43 -29.49 -10.25
C VAL A 194 -5.22 -28.90 -11.45
N PRO A 195 -6.49 -29.27 -11.71
CA PRO A 195 -7.26 -28.69 -12.81
C PRO A 195 -7.74 -27.26 -12.59
N GLU A 196 -7.82 -26.80 -11.35
CA GLU A 196 -8.19 -25.42 -11.03
C GLU A 196 -6.94 -24.52 -11.05
N ARG A 197 -6.16 -24.60 -12.11
CA ARG A 197 -5.27 -23.51 -12.45
C ARG A 197 -6.15 -22.31 -12.80
N THR A 198 -6.50 -21.56 -11.78
CA THR A 198 -7.06 -20.23 -11.98
C THR A 198 -6.05 -19.41 -12.74
N ARG A 199 -6.44 -19.02 -13.90
CA ARG A 199 -5.76 -18.06 -14.76
C ARG A 199 -5.63 -16.72 -14.08
#